data_fdd9215ea74178220baecd335e9b911c
#
_entry.id   fdd9215ea74178220baecd335e9b911c
#
_cell.length_a   1.000
_cell.length_b   1.000
_cell.length_c   1.000
_cell.angle_alpha   90.00
_cell.angle_beta   90.00
_cell.angle_gamma   90.00
#
_symmetry.space_group_name_H-M   'P 1'
#
loop_
_entity.id
_entity.type
_entity.pdbx_description
1 polymer ?
#
loop_
_entity_poly.entity_id
_entity_poly.type
_entity_poly.pdbx_seq_one_letter_code
_entity_poly.pdbx_strand_id
1 'polypeptide(L)'
;MKLIEKVNAEVEIRHPELDITTVDLAELYCSTDTPGCDKRNVVIFGDHMADRSPCGTGTSAKLATLYKKGEIKVGQPFVYESFIGSQFKGVILDTTKVADYDAVIP
;
A
#
# COMPACT_ATOMS: atom_id res chain seq x y z
N MET A 1 4.98 15.68 6.93
CA MET A 1 6.10 15.01 6.25
C MET A 1 6.33 15.66 4.90
N LYS A 2 7.56 16.01 4.58
CA LYS A 2 7.89 16.75 3.36
C LYS A 2 7.53 16.03 2.07
N LEU A 3 7.66 14.71 2.03
CA LEU A 3 7.29 13.91 0.86
C LEU A 3 5.79 14.04 0.56
N ILE A 4 4.96 13.92 1.57
CA ILE A 4 3.50 14.05 1.43
C ILE A 4 3.14 15.46 0.97
N GLU A 5 3.74 16.48 1.56
CA GLU A 5 3.52 17.87 1.17
C GLU A 5 3.89 18.10 -0.30
N LYS A 6 5.02 17.56 -0.73
CA LYS A 6 5.49 17.69 -2.11
C LYS A 6 4.56 16.99 -3.09
N VAL A 7 4.12 15.78 -2.79
CA VAL A 7 3.19 15.04 -3.65
C VAL A 7 1.86 15.81 -3.76
N ASN A 8 1.32 16.30 -2.65
CA ASN A 8 0.07 17.06 -2.68
C ASN A 8 0.20 18.38 -3.44
N ALA A 9 1.40 18.98 -3.46
CA ALA A 9 1.64 20.22 -4.18
C ALA A 9 1.84 20.01 -5.69
N GLU A 10 2.39 18.89 -6.11
CA GLU A 10 2.81 18.64 -7.49
C GLU A 10 1.93 17.67 -8.26
N VAL A 11 1.14 16.84 -7.58
CA VAL A 11 0.30 15.81 -8.21
C VAL A 11 -1.16 16.08 -7.90
N GLU A 12 -2.00 16.08 -8.95
CA GLU A 12 -3.44 16.15 -8.78
C GLU A 12 -3.96 14.81 -8.25
N ILE A 13 -4.53 14.81 -7.05
CA ILE A 13 -5.12 13.64 -6.43
C ILE A 13 -6.63 13.73 -6.59
N ARG A 14 -7.23 12.74 -7.24
CA ARG A 14 -8.68 12.72 -7.49
C ARG A 14 -9.21 11.29 -7.52
N HIS A 15 -10.32 11.08 -6.79
CA HIS A 15 -11.09 9.85 -6.86
C HIS A 15 -12.33 10.07 -7.73
N PRO A 16 -12.75 9.09 -8.56
CA PRO A 16 -13.88 9.28 -9.48
C PRO A 16 -15.25 9.39 -8.80
N GLU A 17 -15.39 8.90 -7.57
CA GLU A 17 -16.69 8.84 -6.86
C GLU A 17 -16.65 9.51 -5.47
N LEU A 18 -15.48 9.65 -4.87
CA LEU A 18 -15.31 10.19 -3.51
C LEU A 18 -14.54 11.51 -3.54
N ASP A 19 -14.79 12.35 -2.54
CA ASP A 19 -14.07 13.61 -2.36
C ASP A 19 -12.70 13.37 -1.71
N ILE A 20 -11.81 12.70 -2.44
CA ILE A 20 -10.45 12.43 -2.02
C ILE A 20 -9.51 13.25 -2.89
N THR A 21 -8.86 14.24 -2.29
CA THR A 21 -8.01 15.20 -3.00
C THR A 21 -6.59 15.32 -2.43
N THR A 22 -6.27 14.55 -1.38
CA THR A 22 -4.95 14.59 -0.74
C THR A 22 -4.40 13.20 -0.49
N VAL A 23 -3.08 13.12 -0.42
CA VAL A 23 -2.34 11.97 0.11
C VAL A 23 -2.00 12.27 1.57
N ASP A 24 -2.34 11.36 2.48
CA ASP A 24 -2.21 11.57 3.92
C ASP A 24 -1.15 10.69 4.58
N LEU A 25 -0.79 9.57 3.94
CA LEU A 25 0.16 8.60 4.46
C LEU A 25 1.25 8.32 3.42
N ALA A 26 2.44 7.97 3.90
CA ALA A 26 3.53 7.52 3.05
C ALA A 26 3.99 6.14 3.49
N GLU A 27 4.15 5.24 2.53
CA GLU A 27 4.70 3.91 2.76
C GLU A 27 6.04 3.79 2.06
N LEU A 28 7.07 3.52 2.84
CA LEU A 28 8.42 3.24 2.35
C LEU A 28 8.65 1.73 2.44
N TYR A 29 9.18 1.12 1.40
CA TYR A 29 9.36 -0.32 1.39
C TYR A 29 10.70 -0.70 0.78
N CYS A 30 11.15 -1.91 1.11
CA CYS A 30 12.38 -2.48 0.59
C CYS A 30 12.29 -4.02 0.55
N SER A 31 13.29 -4.63 -0.04
CA SER A 31 13.45 -6.07 0.03
C SER A 31 13.81 -6.50 1.45
N THR A 32 13.54 -7.76 1.77
CA THR A 32 13.86 -8.34 3.07
C THR A 32 14.50 -9.70 2.91
N ASP A 33 15.38 -10.04 3.87
CA ASP A 33 15.99 -11.38 3.96
C ASP A 33 15.26 -12.28 4.96
N THR A 34 14.19 -11.77 5.61
CA THR A 34 13.42 -12.56 6.56
C THR A 34 12.72 -13.72 5.86
N PRO A 35 12.96 -14.97 6.29
CA PRO A 35 12.32 -16.14 5.68
C PRO A 35 10.79 -16.03 5.72
N GLY A 36 10.14 -16.32 4.60
CA GLY A 36 8.69 -16.27 4.48
C GLY A 36 8.08 -14.91 4.27
N CYS A 37 8.89 -13.84 4.24
CA CYS A 37 8.44 -12.47 3.97
C CYS A 37 8.84 -12.05 2.56
N ASP A 38 7.95 -11.35 1.86
CA ASP A 38 8.20 -10.89 0.49
C ASP A 38 8.84 -9.51 0.47
N LYS A 39 8.39 -8.60 1.34
CA LYS A 39 8.90 -7.23 1.45
C LYS A 39 8.80 -6.74 2.90
N ARG A 40 9.53 -5.66 3.18
CA ARG A 40 9.50 -4.97 4.47
C ARG A 40 9.08 -3.51 4.25
N ASN A 41 8.29 -2.96 5.16
CA ASN A 41 7.83 -1.58 5.05
C ASN A 41 7.87 -0.80 6.36
N VAL A 42 7.69 0.50 6.22
CA VAL A 42 7.27 1.40 7.28
C VAL A 42 6.26 2.38 6.72
N VAL A 43 5.15 2.55 7.41
CA VAL A 43 4.14 3.56 7.04
C VAL A 43 4.25 4.72 8.01
N ILE A 44 4.41 5.91 7.46
CA ILE A 44 4.56 7.15 8.21
C ILE A 44 3.25 7.91 8.14
N PHE A 45 2.74 8.33 9.29
CA PHE A 45 1.53 9.12 9.39
C PHE A 45 1.69 10.23 10.44
N GLY A 46 0.86 11.29 10.31
CA GLY A 46 1.02 12.47 11.15
C GLY A 46 2.38 13.11 10.97
N ASP A 47 2.88 13.78 11.99
CA ASP A 47 4.14 14.52 11.90
C ASP A 47 5.38 13.63 12.09
N HIS A 48 5.32 12.63 12.95
CA HIS A 48 6.50 11.81 13.28
C HIS A 48 6.11 10.40 13.73
N MET A 49 4.97 9.87 13.28
CA MET A 49 4.48 8.57 13.74
C MET A 49 4.74 7.50 12.71
N ALA A 50 5.26 6.36 13.16
CA ALA A 50 5.46 5.18 12.33
C ALA A 50 4.56 4.05 12.82
N ASP A 51 3.89 3.39 11.89
CA ASP A 51 3.06 2.23 12.20
C ASP A 51 3.97 1.05 12.56
N ARG A 52 3.70 0.41 13.70
CA ARG A 52 4.44 -0.80 14.12
C ARG A 52 3.95 -2.05 13.40
N SER A 53 2.76 -2.00 12.81
CA SER A 53 2.25 -3.05 11.93
C SER A 53 2.67 -2.79 10.49
N PRO A 54 2.51 -3.78 9.57
CA PRO A 54 2.67 -3.55 8.13
C PRO A 54 1.62 -2.62 7.52
N CYS A 55 0.63 -2.18 8.29
CA CYS A 55 -0.50 -1.36 7.89
C CYS A 55 -1.48 -2.08 6.95
N GLY A 56 -2.75 -2.19 7.35
CA GLY A 56 -3.78 -2.85 6.54
C GLY A 56 -4.07 -2.11 5.24
N THR A 57 -4.25 -0.79 5.31
CA THR A 57 -4.47 0.06 4.13
C THR A 57 -3.26 0.05 3.20
N GLY A 58 -2.05 0.16 3.77
CA GLY A 58 -0.81 0.11 3.00
C GLY A 58 -0.59 -1.24 2.34
N THR A 59 -0.87 -2.34 3.03
CA THR A 59 -0.78 -3.69 2.46
C THR A 59 -1.77 -3.86 1.30
N SER A 60 -2.99 -3.38 1.45
CA SER A 60 -3.99 -3.41 0.38
C SER A 60 -3.55 -2.60 -0.84
N ALA A 61 -3.01 -1.40 -0.62
CA ALA A 61 -2.48 -0.56 -1.69
C ALA A 61 -1.27 -1.22 -2.38
N LYS A 62 -0.42 -1.88 -1.61
CA LYS A 62 0.73 -2.61 -2.17
C LYS A 62 0.29 -3.77 -3.05
N LEU A 63 -0.72 -4.53 -2.63
CA LEU A 63 -1.31 -5.60 -3.45
C LEU A 63 -1.85 -5.05 -4.77
N ALA A 64 -2.57 -3.94 -4.74
CA ALA A 64 -3.09 -3.31 -5.95
C ALA A 64 -1.95 -2.88 -6.89
N THR A 65 -0.89 -2.29 -6.35
CA THR A 65 0.29 -1.87 -7.11
C THR A 65 1.00 -3.05 -7.75
N LEU A 66 1.22 -4.13 -7.00
CA LEU A 66 1.86 -5.35 -7.50
C LEU A 66 1.02 -6.00 -8.60
N TYR A 67 -0.29 -6.04 -8.42
CA TYR A 67 -1.20 -6.58 -9.43
C TYR A 67 -1.14 -5.76 -10.72
N LYS A 68 -1.15 -4.44 -10.62
CA LYS A 68 -1.06 -3.54 -11.78
C LYS A 68 0.24 -3.75 -12.56
N LYS A 69 1.34 -4.00 -11.86
CA LYS A 69 2.65 -4.28 -12.47
C LYS A 69 2.79 -5.71 -12.99
N GLY A 70 1.82 -6.59 -12.74
CA GLY A 70 1.88 -7.99 -13.13
C GLY A 70 2.78 -8.85 -12.24
N GLU A 71 3.12 -8.37 -11.04
CA GLU A 71 4.03 -9.06 -10.12
C GLU A 71 3.32 -9.99 -9.15
N ILE A 72 1.99 -9.91 -9.04
CA ILE A 72 1.18 -10.78 -8.20
C ILE A 72 -0.13 -11.13 -8.92
N LYS A 73 -0.69 -12.30 -8.60
CA LYS A 73 -1.94 -12.80 -9.17
C LYS A 73 -3.01 -12.91 -8.10
N VAL A 74 -4.29 -12.93 -8.54
CA VAL A 74 -5.41 -13.25 -7.66
C VAL A 74 -5.16 -14.60 -6.98
N GLY A 75 -5.37 -14.65 -5.67
CA GLY A 75 -5.15 -15.85 -4.86
C GLY A 75 -3.71 -16.11 -4.43
N GLN A 76 -2.74 -15.34 -4.91
CA GLN A 76 -1.34 -15.50 -4.53
C GLN A 76 -1.07 -14.76 -3.21
N PRO A 77 -0.58 -15.47 -2.16
CA PRO A 77 -0.29 -14.81 -0.88
C PRO A 77 0.91 -13.87 -0.99
N PHE A 78 0.84 -12.77 -0.24
CA PHE A 78 1.91 -11.79 -0.09
C PHE A 78 2.12 -11.52 1.40
N VAL A 79 3.35 -11.68 1.89
CA VAL A 79 3.69 -11.45 3.29
C VAL A 79 4.51 -10.18 3.41
N TYR A 80 3.95 -9.22 4.12
CA TYR A 80 4.56 -7.92 4.38
C TYR A 80 5.01 -7.87 5.84
N GLU A 81 6.26 -7.54 6.10
CA GLU A 81 6.72 -7.31 7.46
C GLU A 81 6.92 -5.82 7.73
N SER A 82 6.67 -5.42 8.97
CA SER A 82 6.94 -4.06 9.42
C SER A 82 8.42 -3.91 9.78
N PHE A 83 8.83 -2.66 10.04
CA PHE A 83 10.21 -2.36 10.44
C PHE A 83 10.59 -3.00 11.80
N ILE A 84 9.63 -3.41 12.62
CA ILE A 84 9.88 -4.13 13.88
C ILE A 84 9.68 -5.63 13.76
N GLY A 85 9.40 -6.14 12.57
CA GLY A 85 9.28 -7.58 12.32
C GLY A 85 7.87 -8.17 12.44
N SER A 86 6.83 -7.38 12.74
CA SER A 86 5.46 -7.87 12.70
C SER A 86 5.04 -8.14 11.25
N GLN A 87 4.12 -9.08 11.04
CA GLN A 87 3.79 -9.56 9.69
C GLN A 87 2.29 -9.50 9.41
N PHE A 88 1.93 -9.10 8.19
CA PHE A 88 0.60 -9.28 7.63
C PHE A 88 0.72 -10.17 6.38
N LYS A 89 -0.26 -11.06 6.24
CA LYS A 89 -0.42 -11.86 5.04
C LYS A 89 -1.63 -11.34 4.27
N GLY A 90 -1.41 -10.92 3.04
CA GLY A 90 -2.46 -10.40 2.19
C GLY A 90 -2.66 -11.28 0.95
N VAL A 91 -3.86 -11.21 0.39
CA VAL A 91 -4.19 -11.90 -0.85
C VAL A 91 -5.25 -11.08 -1.58
N ILE A 92 -5.19 -11.07 -2.91
CA ILE A 92 -6.26 -10.48 -3.73
C ILE A 92 -7.32 -11.55 -3.92
N LEU A 93 -8.53 -11.29 -3.44
CA LEU A 93 -9.66 -12.23 -3.55
C LEU A 93 -10.29 -12.20 -4.94
N ASP A 94 -10.38 -11.02 -5.54
CA ASP A 94 -11.02 -10.84 -6.83
C ASP A 94 -10.64 -9.49 -7.42
N THR A 95 -11.09 -9.23 -8.64
CA THR A 95 -10.98 -7.94 -9.31
C THR A 95 -12.34 -7.31 -9.48
N THR A 96 -12.38 -5.99 -9.59
CA THR A 96 -13.62 -5.24 -9.78
C THR A 96 -13.31 -3.94 -10.51
N LYS A 97 -14.30 -3.06 -10.58
CA LYS A 97 -14.12 -1.72 -11.13
C LYS A 97 -14.67 -0.68 -10.17
N VAL A 98 -13.98 0.46 -10.12
CA VAL A 98 -14.45 1.69 -9.48
C VAL A 98 -14.57 2.72 -10.59
N ALA A 99 -15.80 3.05 -10.98
CA ALA A 99 -16.09 3.79 -12.21
C ALA A 99 -15.42 3.09 -13.41
N ASP A 100 -14.54 3.77 -14.15
CA ASP A 100 -13.83 3.20 -15.31
C ASP A 100 -12.45 2.59 -14.94
N TYR A 101 -12.08 2.61 -13.67
CA TYR A 101 -10.77 2.12 -13.21
C TYR A 101 -10.84 0.68 -12.78
N ASP A 102 -9.85 -0.11 -13.20
CA ASP A 102 -9.66 -1.45 -12.68
C ASP A 102 -9.26 -1.39 -11.21
N ALA A 103 -9.83 -2.27 -10.39
CA ALA A 103 -9.60 -2.33 -8.96
C ALA A 103 -9.48 -3.77 -8.49
N VAL A 104 -8.95 -3.95 -7.28
CA VAL A 104 -8.82 -5.26 -6.64
C VAL A 104 -9.60 -5.29 -5.34
N ILE A 105 -9.96 -6.50 -4.92
CA ILE A 105 -10.59 -6.78 -3.62
C ILE A 105 -9.54 -7.53 -2.79
N PRO A 106 -8.81 -6.80 -1.96
CA PRO A 106 -7.77 -7.42 -1.15
C PRO A 106 -8.32 -8.12 0.08
#